data_02aaf39e2b0ba2f76fca7ec4afbf83e1
#
_entry.id   02aaf39e2b0ba2f76fca7ec4afbf83e1
#
_cell.length_a   1.000
_cell.length_b   1.000
_cell.length_c   1.000
_cell.angle_alpha   90.00
_cell.angle_beta   90.00
_cell.angle_gamma   90.00
#
_symmetry.space_group_name_H-M   'P 1'
#
loop_
_entity.id
_entity.type
_entity.pdbx_description
1 polymer ?
#
loop_
_entity_poly.entity_id
_entity_poly.type
_entity_poly.pdbx_seq_one_letter_code
_entity_poly.pdbx_strand_id
1 'polypeptide(L)'
;MNFERASEWINNSERMTDEQKDQAIQGMEDRMNANSGLMSRVFISDSIPPTFGSFPQWPIRIFFWSLFSLLIGNLFLGGGISLSTIFTISSFGYLASVLEYVFKTGYQFITGDLMFFTGLGVLNIGNQGGFINSFLTGIDVFAFWRVYLIAVGFSLAYKKPFNFSLGVLSGLWLFGLIFFSALGAFFANMFS
;
A
#
# COMPACT_ATOMS: atom_id res chain seq x y z
N MET A 1 0.08 20.57 -22.99
CA MET A 1 0.34 22.04 -23.10
C MET A 1 1.34 22.37 -22.02
N ASN A 2 2.51 22.95 -22.34
CA ASN A 2 3.52 23.25 -21.32
C ASN A 2 3.04 24.45 -20.48
N PHE A 3 3.39 24.46 -19.19
CA PHE A 3 3.02 25.51 -18.23
C PHE A 3 3.38 26.92 -18.74
N GLU A 4 4.57 27.08 -19.30
CA GLU A 4 5.03 28.36 -19.89
C GLU A 4 4.07 28.89 -20.95
N ARG A 5 3.61 28.04 -21.87
CA ARG A 5 2.63 28.45 -22.91
C ARG A 5 1.27 28.80 -22.35
N ALA A 6 0.88 28.11 -21.29
CA ALA A 6 -0.43 28.35 -20.66
C ALA A 6 -0.39 29.65 -19.82
N SER A 7 0.70 29.93 -19.11
CA SER A 7 0.89 31.17 -18.36
C SER A 7 1.04 32.40 -19.29
N GLU A 8 1.75 32.25 -20.41
CA GLU A 8 1.82 33.28 -21.44
C GLU A 8 0.42 33.59 -22.05
N TRP A 9 -0.38 32.55 -22.32
CA TRP A 9 -1.72 32.73 -22.86
C TRP A 9 -2.65 33.46 -21.86
N ILE A 10 -2.55 33.13 -20.56
CA ILE A 10 -3.30 33.79 -19.49
C ILE A 10 -2.86 35.25 -19.37
N ASN A 11 -1.56 35.52 -19.34
CA ASN A 11 -1.01 36.89 -19.23
C ASN A 11 -1.39 37.78 -20.41
N ASN A 12 -1.47 37.23 -21.62
CA ASN A 12 -1.84 37.95 -22.83
C ASN A 12 -3.37 38.05 -23.04
N SER A 13 -4.17 37.47 -22.14
CA SER A 13 -5.63 37.54 -22.23
C SER A 13 -6.16 38.90 -21.82
N GLU A 14 -6.69 39.67 -22.77
CA GLU A 14 -7.34 40.96 -22.51
C GLU A 14 -8.70 40.85 -21.81
N ARG A 15 -9.24 39.63 -21.68
CA ARG A 15 -10.58 39.37 -21.10
C ARG A 15 -10.56 39.09 -19.60
N MET A 16 -9.37 38.97 -19.01
CA MET A 16 -9.18 38.64 -17.60
C MET A 16 -8.65 39.86 -16.85
N THR A 17 -9.17 40.12 -15.65
CA THR A 17 -8.56 41.08 -14.74
C THR A 17 -7.25 40.55 -14.17
N ASP A 18 -6.39 41.45 -13.69
CA ASP A 18 -5.07 41.05 -13.16
C ASP A 18 -5.22 40.06 -11.99
N GLU A 19 -6.23 40.27 -11.11
CA GLU A 19 -6.57 39.31 -10.03
C GLU A 19 -6.99 37.92 -10.54
N GLN A 20 -7.71 37.87 -11.66
CA GLN A 20 -8.13 36.61 -12.26
C GLN A 20 -6.97 35.88 -12.93
N LYS A 21 -6.00 36.63 -13.49
CA LYS A 21 -4.77 36.05 -14.07
C LYS A 21 -3.91 35.44 -12.97
N ASP A 22 -3.71 36.15 -11.86
CA ASP A 22 -2.94 35.67 -10.72
C ASP A 22 -3.59 34.41 -10.09
N GLN A 23 -4.90 34.39 -9.91
CA GLN A 23 -5.60 33.21 -9.41
C GLN A 23 -5.52 32.01 -10.36
N ALA A 24 -5.58 32.25 -11.67
CA ALA A 24 -5.47 31.19 -12.66
C ALA A 24 -4.06 30.60 -12.71
N ILE A 25 -3.00 31.45 -12.64
CA ILE A 25 -1.61 31.03 -12.60
C ILE A 25 -1.33 30.27 -11.29
N GLN A 26 -1.76 30.81 -10.16
CA GLN A 26 -1.60 30.17 -8.85
C GLN A 26 -2.30 28.81 -8.77
N GLY A 27 -3.51 28.71 -9.30
CA GLY A 27 -4.25 27.44 -9.38
C GLY A 27 -3.58 26.41 -10.31
N MET A 28 -2.84 26.86 -11.32
CA MET A 28 -2.04 25.99 -12.19
C MET A 28 -0.75 25.53 -11.51
N GLU A 29 -0.07 26.44 -10.78
CA GLU A 29 1.11 26.12 -9.98
C GLU A 29 0.76 25.13 -8.86
N ASP A 30 -0.33 25.34 -8.16
CA ASP A 30 -0.82 24.42 -7.12
C ASP A 30 -1.13 23.04 -7.67
N ARG A 31 -1.74 22.96 -8.86
CA ARG A 31 -1.98 21.67 -9.56
C ARG A 31 -0.69 21.01 -10.04
N MET A 32 0.28 21.78 -10.49
CA MET A 32 1.60 21.24 -10.89
C MET A 32 2.40 20.78 -9.68
N ASN A 33 2.39 21.55 -8.60
CA ASN A 33 3.04 21.18 -7.35
C ASN A 33 2.33 19.98 -6.69
N ALA A 34 1.01 19.92 -6.76
CA ALA A 34 0.24 18.72 -6.37
C ALA A 34 0.61 17.53 -7.27
N ASN A 35 0.76 17.71 -8.58
CA ASN A 35 1.11 16.63 -9.52
C ASN A 35 2.59 16.21 -9.43
N SER A 36 3.52 17.13 -9.22
CA SER A 36 4.92 16.81 -8.95
C SER A 36 5.10 16.18 -7.56
N GLY A 37 4.35 16.64 -6.57
CA GLY A 37 4.20 16.00 -5.27
C GLY A 37 3.51 14.64 -5.39
N LEU A 38 2.61 14.43 -6.34
CA LEU A 38 1.97 13.14 -6.61
C LEU A 38 2.91 12.17 -7.32
N MET A 39 3.73 12.62 -8.28
CA MET A 39 4.76 11.75 -8.87
C MET A 39 5.80 11.32 -7.82
N SER A 40 6.24 12.22 -6.96
CA SER A 40 7.11 11.85 -5.83
C SER A 40 6.36 11.00 -4.80
N ARG A 41 5.06 11.21 -4.60
CA ARG A 41 4.23 10.38 -3.73
C ARG A 41 3.91 9.01 -4.34
N VAL A 42 3.73 8.86 -5.63
CA VAL A 42 3.54 7.55 -6.28
C VAL A 42 4.81 6.71 -6.21
N PHE A 43 5.99 7.31 -6.39
CA PHE A 43 7.25 6.59 -6.21
C PHE A 43 7.67 6.43 -4.74
N ILE A 44 7.16 7.24 -3.82
CA ILE A 44 7.60 7.30 -2.43
C ILE A 44 6.51 6.88 -1.44
N SER A 45 5.22 7.15 -1.69
CA SER A 45 4.15 7.09 -0.68
C SER A 45 3.51 5.73 -0.48
N ASP A 46 3.49 4.84 -1.48
CA ASP A 46 3.07 3.45 -1.24
C ASP A 46 4.19 2.61 -0.61
N SER A 47 5.37 3.20 -0.45
CA SER A 47 6.55 2.46 -0.07
C SER A 47 7.23 2.93 1.19
N ILE A 48 7.08 4.19 1.68
CA ILE A 48 7.94 4.64 2.78
C ILE A 48 7.29 5.74 3.64
N PRO A 49 7.16 5.58 4.97
CA PRO A 49 7.05 6.74 5.83
C PRO A 49 8.27 7.64 5.62
N PRO A 50 8.11 8.99 5.59
CA PRO A 50 9.16 9.92 5.21
C PRO A 50 10.43 9.90 6.10
N THR A 51 10.47 9.05 7.10
CA THR A 51 11.56 8.92 8.08
C THR A 51 12.68 7.94 7.69
N PHE A 52 12.46 7.07 6.69
CA PHE A 52 13.47 6.11 6.24
C PHE A 52 13.64 6.22 4.72
N GLY A 53 14.37 7.22 4.26
CA GLY A 53 14.63 7.44 2.85
C GLY A 53 15.00 6.17 2.08
N SER A 54 14.42 6.00 0.90
CA SER A 54 14.83 5.11 -0.22
C SER A 54 15.25 3.67 0.06
N PHE A 55 15.14 3.15 1.28
CA PHE A 55 15.46 1.75 1.55
C PHE A 55 14.28 0.86 1.15
N PRO A 56 14.50 -0.25 0.45
CA PRO A 56 13.42 -1.15 0.05
C PRO A 56 12.74 -1.73 1.30
N GLN A 57 11.56 -1.23 1.62
CA GLN A 57 10.75 -1.69 2.78
C GLN A 57 10.32 -3.16 2.66
N TRP A 58 10.33 -3.70 1.45
CA TRP A 58 9.95 -5.08 1.19
C TRP A 58 10.73 -6.12 2.01
N PRO A 59 12.09 -6.11 2.05
CA PRO A 59 12.83 -7.06 2.86
C PRO A 59 12.52 -6.94 4.35
N ILE A 60 12.36 -5.71 4.85
CA ILE A 60 12.04 -5.47 6.26
C ILE A 60 10.63 -5.99 6.59
N ARG A 61 9.64 -5.70 5.74
CA ARG A 61 8.28 -6.23 5.89
C ARG A 61 8.25 -7.75 5.86
N ILE A 62 8.95 -8.36 4.89
CA ILE A 62 9.06 -9.82 4.78
C ILE A 62 9.71 -10.41 6.02
N PHE A 63 10.79 -9.77 6.53
CA PHE A 63 11.48 -10.23 7.72
C PHE A 63 10.58 -10.21 8.96
N PHE A 64 9.92 -9.08 9.24
CA PHE A 64 9.01 -9.00 10.39
C PHE A 64 7.82 -9.95 10.24
N TRP A 65 7.21 -10.03 9.05
CA TRP A 65 6.14 -10.98 8.78
C TRP A 65 6.60 -12.41 9.01
N SER A 66 7.81 -12.76 8.56
CA SER A 66 8.40 -14.09 8.76
C SER A 66 8.65 -14.38 10.22
N LEU A 67 9.12 -13.40 10.99
CA LEU A 67 9.36 -13.56 12.43
C LEU A 67 8.04 -13.83 13.18
N PHE A 68 7.00 -13.04 12.93
CA PHE A 68 5.68 -13.27 13.52
C PHE A 68 5.08 -14.60 13.09
N SER A 69 5.19 -14.93 11.80
CA SER A 69 4.71 -16.20 11.26
C SER A 69 5.46 -17.38 11.84
N LEU A 70 6.76 -17.26 12.10
CA LEU A 70 7.56 -18.28 12.77
C LEU A 70 7.06 -18.53 14.20
N LEU A 71 6.86 -17.46 14.97
CA LEU A 71 6.36 -17.57 16.34
C LEU A 71 4.99 -18.27 16.38
N ILE A 72 4.06 -17.80 15.58
CA ILE A 72 2.71 -18.37 15.49
C ILE A 72 2.75 -19.79 14.92
N GLY A 73 3.55 -20.03 13.88
CA GLY A 73 3.69 -21.35 13.27
C GLY A 73 4.26 -22.37 14.25
N ASN A 74 5.33 -22.06 14.94
CA ASN A 74 5.93 -22.96 15.93
C ASN A 74 5.01 -23.19 17.13
N LEU A 75 4.22 -22.17 17.55
CA LEU A 75 3.28 -22.27 18.66
C LEU A 75 2.05 -23.12 18.30
N PHE A 76 1.40 -22.87 17.15
CA PHE A 76 0.12 -23.49 16.79
C PHE A 76 0.27 -24.73 15.91
N LEU A 77 1.28 -24.76 15.03
CA LEU A 77 1.50 -25.88 14.12
C LEU A 77 2.44 -26.93 14.72
N GLY A 78 3.23 -26.53 15.74
CA GLY A 78 4.18 -27.40 16.42
C GLY A 78 5.32 -27.81 15.51
N GLY A 79 6.52 -27.39 15.82
CA GLY A 79 7.69 -27.74 15.03
C GLY A 79 8.84 -26.78 15.26
N GLY A 80 10.07 -27.23 15.01
CA GLY A 80 11.29 -26.42 15.09
C GLY A 80 11.71 -25.92 13.71
N ILE A 81 10.82 -25.26 12.96
CA ILE A 81 11.17 -24.75 11.63
C ILE A 81 12.08 -23.52 11.78
N SER A 82 13.10 -23.43 10.96
CA SER A 82 14.07 -22.33 10.98
C SER A 82 13.47 -21.03 10.40
N LEU A 83 13.95 -19.89 10.90
CA LEU A 83 13.57 -18.56 10.36
C LEU A 83 13.90 -18.47 8.86
N SER A 84 15.01 -19.04 8.41
CA SER A 84 15.40 -19.04 6.99
C SER A 84 14.34 -19.71 6.11
N THR A 85 13.79 -20.85 6.55
CA THR A 85 12.72 -21.55 5.82
C THR A 85 11.46 -20.69 5.73
N ILE A 86 11.04 -20.10 6.85
CA ILE A 86 9.85 -19.26 6.88
C ILE A 86 10.05 -17.96 6.08
N PHE A 87 11.24 -17.38 6.14
CA PHE A 87 11.59 -16.21 5.33
C PHE A 87 11.53 -16.53 3.83
N THR A 88 12.04 -17.69 3.42
CA THR A 88 11.95 -18.14 2.02
C THR A 88 10.49 -18.30 1.59
N ILE A 89 9.66 -19.00 2.38
CA ILE A 89 8.24 -19.20 2.09
C ILE A 89 7.53 -17.84 1.99
N SER A 90 7.78 -16.96 2.93
CA SER A 90 7.20 -15.61 2.92
C SER A 90 7.63 -14.82 1.68
N SER A 91 8.91 -14.89 1.31
CA SER A 91 9.42 -14.21 0.11
C SER A 91 8.71 -14.67 -1.16
N PHE A 92 8.46 -15.99 -1.31
CA PHE A 92 7.63 -16.49 -2.41
C PHE A 92 6.19 -15.98 -2.37
N GLY A 93 5.57 -15.92 -1.20
CA GLY A 93 4.24 -15.34 -1.05
C GLY A 93 4.19 -13.87 -1.47
N TYR A 94 5.23 -13.12 -1.18
CA TYR A 94 5.32 -11.70 -1.57
C TYR A 94 5.51 -11.47 -3.09
N LEU A 95 5.72 -12.51 -3.90
CA LEU A 95 5.63 -12.39 -5.36
C LEU A 95 4.23 -11.94 -5.81
N ALA A 96 3.18 -12.29 -5.09
CA ALA A 96 1.84 -11.78 -5.35
C ALA A 96 1.79 -10.25 -5.24
N SER A 97 2.53 -9.66 -4.29
CA SER A 97 2.62 -8.20 -4.15
C SER A 97 3.42 -7.52 -5.27
N VAL A 98 4.42 -8.23 -5.84
CA VAL A 98 5.12 -7.73 -7.04
C VAL A 98 4.14 -7.64 -8.22
N LEU A 99 3.32 -8.67 -8.42
CA LEU A 99 2.29 -8.66 -9.46
C LEU A 99 1.25 -7.57 -9.22
N GLU A 100 0.82 -7.38 -7.97
CA GLU A 100 -0.06 -6.29 -7.57
C GLU A 100 0.53 -4.93 -7.99
N TYR A 101 1.80 -4.71 -7.68
CA TYR A 101 2.49 -3.46 -8.02
C TYR A 101 2.57 -3.23 -9.53
N VAL A 102 2.92 -4.27 -10.30
CA VAL A 102 2.96 -4.20 -11.77
C VAL A 102 1.57 -3.87 -12.32
N PHE A 103 0.53 -4.50 -11.80
CA PHE A 103 -0.86 -4.27 -12.22
C PHE A 103 -1.31 -2.84 -11.91
N LYS A 104 -1.11 -2.37 -10.69
CA LYS A 104 -1.48 -1.02 -10.25
C LYS A 104 -0.72 0.05 -11.04
N THR A 105 0.58 -0.11 -11.19
CA THR A 105 1.41 0.82 -11.95
C THR A 105 1.02 0.85 -13.42
N GLY A 106 0.79 -0.31 -14.04
CA GLY A 106 0.33 -0.40 -15.43
C GLY A 106 -1.01 0.30 -15.65
N TYR A 107 -1.97 0.10 -14.74
CA TYR A 107 -3.26 0.79 -14.79
C TYR A 107 -3.11 2.31 -14.65
N GLN A 108 -2.32 2.77 -13.68
CA GLN A 108 -2.04 4.20 -13.47
C GLN A 108 -1.41 4.86 -14.70
N PHE A 109 -0.51 4.14 -15.37
CA PHE A 109 0.11 4.63 -16.62
C PHE A 109 -0.89 4.80 -17.76
N ILE A 110 -1.87 3.89 -17.87
CA ILE A 110 -2.85 3.90 -18.96
C ILE A 110 -3.96 4.92 -18.70
N THR A 111 -4.44 5.01 -17.47
CA THR A 111 -5.62 5.83 -17.13
C THR A 111 -5.28 7.21 -16.59
N GLY A 112 -4.07 7.41 -16.11
CA GLY A 112 -3.68 8.62 -15.35
C GLY A 112 -4.34 8.72 -13.97
N ASP A 113 -5.11 7.70 -13.56
CA ASP A 113 -5.78 7.66 -12.27
C ASP A 113 -4.85 7.04 -11.22
N LEU A 114 -4.51 7.84 -10.21
CA LEU A 114 -3.59 7.44 -9.15
C LEU A 114 -4.26 6.62 -8.03
N MET A 115 -5.59 6.59 -8.00
CA MET A 115 -6.36 5.87 -6.99
C MET A 115 -7.00 4.60 -7.55
N PHE A 116 -6.18 3.61 -7.83
CA PHE A 116 -6.68 2.30 -8.25
C PHE A 116 -6.67 1.31 -7.07
N PHE A 117 -7.86 0.85 -6.70
CA PHE A 117 -8.04 -0.15 -5.66
C PHE A 117 -8.38 -1.51 -6.26
N THR A 118 -7.67 -2.56 -5.85
CA THR A 118 -7.91 -3.95 -6.26
C THR A 118 -8.80 -4.72 -5.28
N GLY A 119 -9.33 -4.04 -4.28
CA GLY A 119 -10.13 -4.63 -3.21
C GLY A 119 -11.21 -3.69 -2.66
N LEU A 120 -11.59 -3.89 -1.41
CA LEU A 120 -12.68 -3.15 -0.77
C LEU A 120 -12.39 -1.66 -0.55
N GLY A 121 -11.15 -1.22 -0.72
CA GLY A 121 -10.78 0.20 -0.72
C GLY A 121 -11.53 1.04 -1.76
N VAL A 122 -12.02 0.42 -2.86
CA VAL A 122 -12.85 1.08 -3.88
C VAL A 122 -14.15 1.68 -3.28
N LEU A 123 -14.65 1.12 -2.19
CA LEU A 123 -15.87 1.60 -1.53
C LEU A 123 -15.69 2.97 -0.89
N ASN A 124 -14.45 3.38 -0.64
CA ASN A 124 -14.08 4.67 -0.04
C ASN A 124 -14.95 5.06 1.17
N ILE A 125 -15.22 4.09 2.06
CA ILE A 125 -16.07 4.25 3.24
C ILE A 125 -15.22 4.76 4.40
N GLY A 126 -15.71 5.81 5.08
CA GLY A 126 -15.04 6.43 6.23
C GLY A 126 -14.08 7.55 5.84
N ASN A 127 -13.50 8.21 6.85
CA ASN A 127 -12.53 9.29 6.65
C ASN A 127 -11.20 8.73 6.16
N GLN A 128 -10.50 9.44 5.28
CA GLN A 128 -9.15 9.09 4.86
C GLN A 128 -8.23 9.03 6.08
N GLY A 129 -7.49 7.91 6.24
CA GLY A 129 -6.69 7.65 7.43
C GLY A 129 -7.47 7.11 8.64
N GLY A 130 -8.79 7.03 8.58
CA GLY A 130 -9.62 6.40 9.61
C GLY A 130 -9.51 4.88 9.61
N PHE A 131 -9.93 4.26 10.72
CA PHE A 131 -9.88 2.81 10.91
C PHE A 131 -10.58 2.03 9.79
N ILE A 132 -11.83 2.40 9.47
CA ILE A 132 -12.65 1.70 8.47
C ILE A 132 -12.00 1.77 7.09
N ASN A 133 -11.55 2.95 6.67
CA ASN A 133 -10.91 3.14 5.38
C ASN A 133 -9.61 2.32 5.28
N SER A 134 -8.75 2.40 6.29
CA SER A 134 -7.49 1.64 6.36
C SER A 134 -7.73 0.12 6.37
N PHE A 135 -8.74 -0.34 7.10
CA PHE A 135 -9.11 -1.75 7.17
C PHE A 135 -9.62 -2.26 5.81
N LEU A 136 -10.55 -1.55 5.18
CA LEU A 136 -11.09 -1.95 3.88
C LEU A 136 -10.02 -1.92 2.77
N THR A 137 -9.13 -0.95 2.80
CA THR A 137 -8.01 -0.86 1.84
C THR A 137 -7.04 -2.03 1.95
N GLY A 138 -6.88 -2.60 3.15
CA GLY A 138 -6.03 -3.77 3.36
C GLY A 138 -6.66 -5.10 2.92
N ILE A 139 -7.96 -5.12 2.58
CA ILE A 139 -8.66 -6.31 2.07
C ILE A 139 -8.68 -6.25 0.54
N ASP A 140 -7.73 -6.91 -0.10
CA ASP A 140 -7.66 -7.00 -1.55
C ASP A 140 -7.33 -8.42 -2.04
N VAL A 141 -7.50 -8.64 -3.34
CA VAL A 141 -7.30 -9.95 -3.98
C VAL A 141 -5.85 -10.43 -3.85
N PHE A 142 -4.88 -9.52 -3.95
CA PHE A 142 -3.46 -9.88 -3.85
C PHE A 142 -3.06 -10.20 -2.41
N ALA A 143 -3.70 -9.55 -1.41
CA ALA A 143 -3.49 -9.89 -0.01
C ALA A 143 -3.96 -11.31 0.29
N PHE A 144 -5.14 -11.71 -0.19
CA PHE A 144 -5.62 -13.10 -0.09
C PHE A 144 -4.69 -14.07 -0.81
N TRP A 145 -4.27 -13.73 -2.02
CA TRP A 145 -3.36 -14.59 -2.78
C TRP A 145 -2.01 -14.77 -2.07
N ARG A 146 -1.47 -13.72 -1.49
CA ARG A 146 -0.25 -13.78 -0.67
C ARG A 146 -0.42 -14.74 0.52
N VAL A 147 -1.50 -14.58 1.29
CA VAL A 147 -1.79 -15.46 2.44
C VAL A 147 -1.94 -16.91 1.99
N TYR A 148 -2.63 -17.15 0.87
CA TYR A 148 -2.79 -18.48 0.29
C TYR A 148 -1.43 -19.13 -0.07
N LEU A 149 -0.56 -18.41 -0.78
CA LEU A 149 0.77 -18.92 -1.17
C LEU A 149 1.63 -19.25 0.06
N ILE A 150 1.63 -18.37 1.07
CA ILE A 150 2.34 -18.61 2.31
C ILE A 150 1.75 -19.84 3.03
N ALA A 151 0.42 -20.01 3.05
CA ALA A 151 -0.23 -21.16 3.67
C ALA A 151 0.14 -22.49 3.01
N VAL A 152 0.31 -22.52 1.68
CA VAL A 152 0.84 -23.70 0.97
C VAL A 152 2.23 -24.04 1.47
N GLY A 153 3.14 -23.06 1.51
CA GLY A 153 4.49 -23.26 2.03
C GLY A 153 4.53 -23.74 3.49
N PHE A 154 3.67 -23.15 4.33
CA PHE A 154 3.54 -23.56 5.75
C PHE A 154 3.02 -24.98 5.89
N SER A 155 2.00 -25.40 5.11
CA SER A 155 1.46 -26.74 5.15
C SER A 155 2.53 -27.80 4.86
N LEU A 156 3.41 -27.49 3.89
CA LEU A 156 4.53 -28.37 3.54
C LEU A 156 5.63 -28.38 4.61
N ALA A 157 6.03 -27.20 5.11
CA ALA A 157 7.10 -27.07 6.10
C ALA A 157 6.72 -27.71 7.43
N TYR A 158 5.52 -27.46 7.93
CA TYR A 158 5.02 -28.00 9.19
C TYR A 158 4.35 -29.38 9.08
N LYS A 159 4.22 -29.91 7.86
CA LYS A 159 3.53 -31.18 7.57
C LYS A 159 2.11 -31.22 8.16
N LYS A 160 1.38 -30.10 8.05
CA LYS A 160 0.01 -29.94 8.55
C LYS A 160 -0.97 -29.82 7.39
N PRO A 161 -2.25 -30.14 7.60
CA PRO A 161 -3.28 -29.92 6.59
C PRO A 161 -3.31 -28.47 6.12
N PHE A 162 -3.47 -28.26 4.82
CA PHE A 162 -3.50 -26.91 4.21
C PHE A 162 -4.56 -26.00 4.87
N ASN A 163 -5.78 -26.51 5.09
CA ASN A 163 -6.86 -25.73 5.69
C ASN A 163 -6.52 -25.22 7.10
N PHE A 164 -5.78 -26.01 7.88
CA PHE A 164 -5.35 -25.60 9.21
C PHE A 164 -4.27 -24.49 9.11
N SER A 165 -3.28 -24.66 8.24
CA SER A 165 -2.26 -23.65 7.99
C SER A 165 -2.86 -22.35 7.45
N LEU A 166 -3.81 -22.46 6.53
CA LEU A 166 -4.55 -21.31 5.99
C LEU A 166 -5.33 -20.57 7.08
N GLY A 167 -6.03 -21.32 7.96
CA GLY A 167 -6.77 -20.72 9.07
C GLY A 167 -5.88 -19.94 10.04
N VAL A 168 -4.74 -20.52 10.43
CA VAL A 168 -3.77 -19.88 11.32
C VAL A 168 -3.20 -18.60 10.69
N LEU A 169 -2.77 -18.67 9.42
CA LEU A 169 -2.19 -17.51 8.73
C LEU A 169 -3.22 -16.44 8.38
N SER A 170 -4.44 -16.83 8.03
CA SER A 170 -5.54 -15.87 7.82
C SER A 170 -5.90 -15.15 9.12
N GLY A 171 -5.91 -15.86 10.25
CA GLY A 171 -6.10 -15.26 11.57
C GLY A 171 -5.00 -14.26 11.92
N LEU A 172 -3.73 -14.62 11.67
CA LEU A 172 -2.60 -13.73 11.88
C LEU A 172 -2.68 -12.48 10.99
N TRP A 173 -3.03 -12.67 9.71
CA TRP A 173 -3.18 -11.57 8.77
C TRP A 173 -4.33 -10.62 9.18
N LEU A 174 -5.49 -11.16 9.53
CA LEU A 174 -6.64 -10.36 10.01
C LEU A 174 -6.31 -9.61 11.30
N PHE A 175 -5.65 -10.27 12.25
CA PHE A 175 -5.19 -9.62 13.47
C PHE A 175 -4.25 -8.46 13.16
N GLY A 176 -3.25 -8.68 12.31
CA GLY A 176 -2.34 -7.63 11.86
C GLY A 176 -3.06 -6.49 11.17
N LEU A 177 -4.01 -6.78 10.29
CA LEU A 177 -4.80 -5.79 9.58
C LEU A 177 -5.62 -4.92 10.54
N ILE A 178 -6.31 -5.53 11.50
CA ILE A 178 -7.07 -4.80 12.54
C ILE A 178 -6.13 -3.95 13.39
N PHE A 179 -5.03 -4.53 13.86
CA PHE A 179 -4.07 -3.85 14.73
C PHE A 179 -3.46 -2.62 14.06
N PHE A 180 -2.94 -2.78 12.84
CA PHE A 180 -2.30 -1.67 12.12
C PHE A 180 -3.31 -0.61 11.66
N SER A 181 -4.54 -1.00 11.31
CA SER A 181 -5.61 -0.05 10.99
C SER A 181 -6.03 0.78 12.21
N ALA A 182 -6.12 0.15 13.38
CA ALA A 182 -6.42 0.84 14.63
C ALA A 182 -5.28 1.78 15.06
N LEU A 183 -4.03 1.31 14.93
CA LEU A 183 -2.85 2.10 15.25
C LEU A 183 -2.73 3.32 14.31
N GLY A 184 -2.93 3.13 13.02
CA GLY A 184 -2.92 4.21 12.04
C GLY A 184 -3.99 5.26 12.32
N ALA A 185 -5.22 4.83 12.62
CA ALA A 185 -6.30 5.74 12.99
C ALA A 185 -6.02 6.49 14.30
N PHE A 186 -5.40 5.83 15.28
CA PHE A 186 -5.01 6.47 16.53
C PHE A 186 -4.00 7.60 16.29
N PHE A 187 -2.96 7.34 15.51
CA PHE A 187 -1.96 8.37 15.18
C PHE A 187 -2.55 9.48 14.30
N ALA A 188 -3.41 9.16 13.35
CA ALA A 188 -4.08 10.18 12.53
C ALA A 188 -4.88 11.16 13.38
N ASN A 189 -5.61 10.67 14.40
CA ASN A 189 -6.38 11.51 15.31
C ASN A 189 -5.51 12.28 16.34
N MET A 190 -4.29 11.81 16.60
CA MET A 190 -3.39 12.47 17.56
C MET A 190 -2.67 13.68 16.97
N PHE A 191 -2.51 13.70 15.64
CA PHE A 191 -1.79 14.74 14.91
C PHE A 191 -2.72 15.61 14.01
N SER A 192 -4.03 15.42 14.07
CA SER A 192 -5.05 16.27 13.44
C SER A 192 -5.55 17.31 14.43
#